data_b15df094b6e9bc5de65901020dc9fb44
#
_entry.id   b15df094b6e9bc5de65901020dc9fb44
#
_cell.length_a   1.000
_cell.length_b   1.000
_cell.length_c   1.000
_cell.angle_alpha   90.00
_cell.angle_beta   90.00
_cell.angle_gamma   90.00
#
_symmetry.space_group_name_H-M   'P 1'
#
loop_
_entity.id
_entity.type
_entity.pdbx_description
1 polymer ?
#
loop_
_entity_poly.entity_id
_entity_poly.type
_entity_poly.pdbx_seq_one_letter_code
_entity_poly.pdbx_strand_id
1 'polypeptide(L)' 'MSKNNISFILHKPQLSENIGACARAIKNFNFKKMILINPKPIFPNDKILATSVGAKDIIKQSKNYDNLE' A
#
# COMPACT_ATOMS: atom_id res chain seq x y z
N MET A 1 -14.10 -13.67 10.81
CA MET A 1 -13.09 -12.60 10.99
C MET A 1 -13.44 -11.42 10.10
N SER A 2 -13.40 -10.23 10.63
CA SER A 2 -13.68 -9.02 9.86
C SER A 2 -12.49 -8.67 8.99
N LYS A 3 -12.72 -8.37 7.71
CA LYS A 3 -11.67 -7.92 6.79
C LYS A 3 -11.07 -6.58 7.22
N ASN A 4 -11.79 -5.79 8.00
CA ASN A 4 -11.28 -4.50 8.50
C ASN A 4 -10.18 -4.67 9.55
N ASN A 5 -10.03 -5.86 10.12
CA ASN A 5 -8.99 -6.14 11.12
C ASN A 5 -7.72 -6.70 10.52
N ILE A 6 -7.67 -6.86 9.19
CA ILE A 6 -6.51 -7.41 8.50
C ILE A 6 -5.76 -6.28 7.81
N SER A 7 -4.45 -6.20 8.06
CA SER A 7 -3.57 -5.23 7.41
C SER A 7 -2.52 -5.98 6.61
N PHE A 8 -2.19 -5.45 5.43
CA PHE A 8 -1.11 -5.98 4.61
C PHE A 8 0.13 -5.11 4.83
N ILE A 9 1.24 -5.73 5.15
CA ILE A 9 2.48 -5.02 5.45
C ILE A 9 3.49 -5.28 4.33
N LEU A 10 3.96 -4.20 3.70
CA LEU A 10 5.02 -4.26 2.71
C LEU A 10 6.31 -3.76 3.35
N HIS A 11 7.28 -4.65 3.49
CA HIS A 11 8.55 -4.34 4.12
C HIS A 11 9.61 -4.07 3.06
N LYS A 12 10.13 -2.84 3.06
CA LYS A 12 11.17 -2.37 2.13
C LYS A 12 10.80 -2.57 0.67
N PRO A 13 9.60 -2.16 0.24
CA PRO A 13 9.27 -2.25 -1.19
C PRO A 13 10.21 -1.36 -2.00
N GLN A 14 10.66 -1.88 -3.15
CA GLN A 14 11.71 -1.24 -3.95
C GLN A 14 11.16 -0.40 -5.09
N LEU A 15 10.02 -0.78 -5.64
CA LEU A 15 9.48 -0.15 -6.84
C LEU A 15 8.08 0.41 -6.58
N SER A 16 7.84 1.62 -7.09
CA SER A 16 6.52 2.25 -6.99
C SER A 16 5.42 1.39 -7.60
N GLU A 17 5.71 0.75 -8.74
CA GLU A 17 4.75 -0.12 -9.42
C GLU A 17 4.28 -1.27 -8.53
N ASN A 18 5.18 -1.82 -7.73
CA ASN A 18 4.83 -2.92 -6.84
C ASN A 18 3.89 -2.46 -5.72
N ILE A 19 4.10 -1.25 -5.22
CA ILE A 19 3.21 -0.68 -4.21
C ILE A 19 1.82 -0.48 -4.79
N GLY A 20 1.73 0.09 -6.00
CA GLY A 20 0.45 0.30 -6.67
C GLY A 20 -0.26 -1.01 -6.98
N ALA A 21 0.48 -2.01 -7.45
CA ALA A 21 -0.09 -3.32 -7.76
C ALA A 21 -0.61 -4.01 -6.49
N CYS A 22 0.10 -3.88 -5.37
CA CYS A 22 -0.36 -4.42 -4.10
C CYS A 22 -1.64 -3.74 -3.64
N ALA A 23 -1.75 -2.42 -3.79
CA ALA A 23 -2.96 -1.69 -3.43
C ALA A 23 -4.15 -2.19 -4.25
N ARG A 24 -3.95 -2.44 -5.54
CA ARG A 24 -5.00 -2.98 -6.40
C ARG A 24 -5.45 -4.37 -5.95
N ALA A 25 -4.49 -5.23 -5.60
CA ALA A 25 -4.80 -6.57 -5.12
C ALA A 25 -5.57 -6.51 -3.80
N ILE A 26 -5.15 -5.64 -2.88
CA ILE A 26 -5.83 -5.46 -1.60
C ILE A 26 -7.28 -5.03 -1.82
N LYS A 27 -7.48 -4.06 -2.71
CA LYS A 27 -8.83 -3.59 -3.05
C LYS A 27 -9.68 -4.69 -3.68
N ASN A 28 -9.08 -5.48 -4.56
CA ASN A 28 -9.77 -6.56 -5.28
C ASN A 28 -10.30 -7.62 -4.34
N PHE A 29 -9.59 -7.89 -3.25
CA PHE A 29 -10.02 -8.86 -2.23
C PHE A 29 -10.85 -8.21 -1.12
N ASN A 30 -11.26 -6.96 -1.29
CA ASN A 30 -12.06 -6.20 -0.32
C ASN A 30 -11.37 -5.96 1.02
N PHE A 31 -10.06 -6.04 1.06
CA PHE A 31 -9.29 -5.57 2.20
C PHE A 31 -9.05 -4.07 2.05
N LYS A 32 -8.74 -3.39 3.15
CA LYS A 32 -8.69 -1.92 3.13
C LYS A 32 -7.41 -1.34 3.70
N LYS A 33 -6.58 -2.13 4.37
CA LYS A 33 -5.44 -1.60 5.10
C LYS A 33 -4.12 -2.06 4.50
N MET A 34 -3.24 -1.11 4.24
CA MET A 34 -1.89 -1.37 3.78
C MET A 34 -0.93 -0.54 4.62
N ILE A 35 0.17 -1.15 5.04
CA ILE A 35 1.20 -0.50 5.84
C ILE A 35 2.52 -0.67 5.10
N LEU A 36 3.26 0.42 4.95
CA LEU A 36 4.57 0.41 4.30
C LEU A 36 5.64 0.62 5.36
N ILE A 37 6.63 -0.26 5.37
CA ILE A 37 7.76 -0.16 6.28
C ILE A 37 9.02 0.13 5.46
N ASN A 38 9.61 1.29 5.69
CA ASN A 38 10.86 1.70 5.05
C ASN A 38 10.83 1.52 3.53
N PRO A 39 9.84 2.09 2.83
CA PRO A 39 9.78 1.98 1.37
C PRO A 39 10.92 2.76 0.74
N LYS A 40 11.50 2.22 -0.34
CA LYS A 40 12.55 2.92 -1.07
C LYS A 40 11.99 4.12 -1.84
N PRO A 41 10.83 4.00 -2.55
CA PRO A 41 10.25 5.17 -3.20
C PRO A 41 9.70 6.16 -2.18
N ILE A 42 9.71 7.44 -2.55
CA ILE A 42 9.01 8.45 -1.76
C ILE A 42 7.51 8.15 -1.83
N PHE A 43 6.87 8.12 -0.69
CA PHE A 43 5.47 7.71 -0.62
C PHE A 43 4.61 8.82 -0.01
N PRO A 44 3.48 9.16 -0.63
CA PRO A 44 3.04 8.71 -1.97
C PRO A 44 3.75 9.47 -3.10
N ASN A 45 3.67 8.94 -4.32
CA ASN A 45 4.18 9.64 -5.49
C ASN A 45 3.27 9.38 -6.69
N ASP A 46 3.49 10.10 -7.77
CA ASP A 46 2.61 10.03 -8.94
C ASP A 46 2.60 8.65 -9.58
N LYS A 47 3.73 7.96 -9.57
CA LYS A 47 3.84 6.65 -10.17
C LYS A 47 3.04 5.61 -9.38
N ILE A 48 3.09 5.71 -8.05
CA ILE A 48 2.28 4.85 -7.20
C ILE A 48 0.81 5.07 -7.49
N LEU A 49 0.39 6.33 -7.56
CA LEU A 49 -1.01 6.66 -7.84
C LEU A 49 -1.42 6.21 -9.23
N ALA A 50 -0.54 6.33 -10.22
CA ALA A 50 -0.84 5.91 -11.58
C ALA A 50 -1.01 4.40 -11.68
N THR A 51 -0.23 3.62 -10.94
CA THR A 51 -0.29 2.16 -10.98
C THR A 51 -1.33 1.57 -10.05
N SER A 52 -1.96 2.38 -9.22
CA SER A 52 -2.99 1.93 -8.27
C SER A 52 -4.40 2.27 -8.76
N VAL A 53 -4.63 2.20 -10.05
CA VAL A 53 -5.92 2.56 -10.67
C VAL A 53 -7.05 1.79 -9.97
N GLY A 54 -8.07 2.52 -9.53
CA GLY A 54 -9.19 1.95 -8.80
C GLY A 54 -8.93 1.67 -7.34
N ALA A 55 -7.69 1.84 -6.88
CA ALA A 55 -7.31 1.57 -5.49
C ALA A 55 -6.59 2.76 -4.85
N LYS A 56 -6.84 3.97 -5.34
CA LYS A 56 -6.21 5.16 -4.77
C LYS A 56 -6.62 5.41 -3.32
N ASP A 57 -7.82 4.98 -2.95
CA ASP A 57 -8.28 5.06 -1.57
C ASP A 57 -7.41 4.22 -0.63
N ILE A 58 -6.94 3.06 -1.09
CA ILE A 58 -6.02 2.23 -0.31
C ILE A 58 -4.71 2.99 -0.08
N ILE A 59 -4.19 3.63 -1.13
CA ILE A 59 -2.96 4.42 -1.02
C ILE A 59 -3.14 5.58 -0.03
N LYS A 60 -4.25 6.30 -0.12
CA LYS A 60 -4.49 7.45 0.75
C LYS A 60 -4.67 7.08 2.20
N GLN A 61 -5.15 5.89 2.48
CA GLN A 61 -5.36 5.40 3.85
C GLN A 61 -4.17 4.64 4.40
N SER A 62 -3.15 4.41 3.58
CA SER A 62 -1.97 3.65 4.00
C SER A 62 -1.14 4.42 5.02
N LYS A 63 -0.45 3.68 5.87
CA LYS A 63 0.51 4.24 6.81
C LYS A 63 1.92 3.90 6.35
N ASN A 64 2.83 4.82 6.60
CA ASN A 64 4.22 4.71 6.17
C ASN A 64 5.13 4.90 7.37
N TYR A 65 5.94 3.91 7.67
CA TYR A 65 6.87 3.94 8.80
C TYR A 65 8.30 3.76 8.31
N ASP A 66 9.26 4.37 9.01
CA ASP A 66 10.67 4.26 8.66
C ASP A 66 11.26 2.91 9.03
N ASN A 67 10.74 2.28 10.08
CA ASN A 67 11.20 0.95 10.51
C ASN A 67 10.08 0.28 11.32
N LEU A 68 10.33 -0.97 11.73
CA LEU A 68 9.35 -1.77 12.45
C LEU A 68 9.25 -1.45 13.95
N GLU A 69 10.13 -0.63 14.45
CA GLU A 69 10.14 -0.29 15.88
C GLU A 69 9.10 0.75 16.25
#